data_6394b0108905301b55f894d64532caab
#
_entry.id   6394b0108905301b55f894d64532caab
#
_cell.length_a   1.000
_cell.length_b   1.000
_cell.length_c   1.000
_cell.angle_alpha   90.00
_cell.angle_beta   90.00
_cell.angle_gamma   90.00
#
_symmetry.space_group_name_H-M   'P 1'
#
loop_
_entity.id
_entity.type
_entity.pdbx_description
1 polymer ?
#
loop_
_entity_poly.entity_id
_entity_poly.type
_entity_poly.pdbx_seq_one_letter_code
_entity_poly.pdbx_strand_id
1 'polypeptide(L)'
;MASNLITSETVYEGTKKNAEFARDEESGYNMGDQSNYLLLDFGVTTFRGSNFRQNAASGNVSRLPSAMSVAWTQEAGSVKGSSKTYYGIGWTGQPAIVKWSKEVRETTNIVEEKRNVTALKEVILAGLDGKIYFFDLADGVPTRDAIDVGYPMKGSVSVSAYGMPIMTVGQYARKMASGTGDIGLRFFNLLTQKQIYLLDGLDDRAVGVEGSFDTAALFDRTNDGLVVAGTNGMLYTIDMNTEYDAKMGSISIDPEEQLLVAKASGQKSKTVQVLSSMAMYSHYAYYADMTGILHCVDTDTMKTVWAVELGDAVQAAVSLDFDEDGTLWVYTANTLQNRSKGTCDIRRFNAMTGEEGWTLSVGVTKGDSSAIPGAMASPVLGEGNIDHLAIFTLSKLSSEPGISVTAEAPGAVVAVNKQTGTVEWTYALNAYTYSSPVAVYTENGEARIIQCDNDGNIYLLDGLTGSLVSTLKVEGNIEGSPAVYMDTMVVGTTGKNTSYIYGITLQ
;
A
#
# COMPACT_ATOMS: atom_id res chain seq x y z
N MET A 1 14.98 -3.63 24.15
CA MET A 1 15.34 -2.34 24.80
C MET A 1 14.81 -1.14 24.01
N ALA A 2 13.76 -1.36 23.25
CA ALA A 2 13.11 -0.36 22.41
C ALA A 2 12.16 0.58 23.16
N SER A 3 11.87 0.32 24.42
CA SER A 3 10.91 1.11 25.22
C SER A 3 11.37 2.53 25.56
N ASN A 4 12.65 2.87 25.35
CA ASN A 4 13.16 4.20 25.70
C ASN A 4 12.87 5.27 24.64
N LEU A 5 12.49 4.89 23.42
CA LEU A 5 12.12 5.85 22.37
C LEU A 5 10.69 6.38 22.57
N ILE A 6 9.78 5.54 22.99
CA ILE A 6 8.39 5.94 23.25
C ILE A 6 8.29 6.54 24.66
N THR A 7 7.98 7.82 24.73
CA THR A 7 7.94 8.58 26.00
C THR A 7 6.57 8.59 26.66
N SER A 8 5.52 8.36 25.88
CA SER A 8 4.16 8.21 26.40
C SER A 8 3.28 7.43 25.43
N GLU A 9 2.39 6.64 26.00
CA GLU A 9 1.33 5.93 25.28
C GLU A 9 0.00 6.17 25.97
N THR A 10 -1.05 6.33 25.21
CA THR A 10 -2.41 6.41 25.71
C THR A 10 -3.31 5.59 24.82
N VAL A 11 -4.00 4.64 25.39
CA VAL A 11 -5.01 3.82 24.72
C VAL A 11 -6.39 4.42 25.00
N TYR A 12 -7.21 4.48 23.98
CA TYR A 12 -8.60 4.87 24.09
C TYR A 12 -9.49 3.77 23.55
N GLU A 13 -10.59 3.52 24.22
CA GLU A 13 -11.71 2.72 23.77
C GLU A 13 -12.89 3.68 23.54
N GLY A 14 -13.25 3.88 22.28
CA GLY A 14 -14.09 5.00 21.89
C GLY A 14 -13.49 6.33 22.38
N THR A 15 -14.21 7.07 23.20
CA THR A 15 -13.76 8.37 23.76
C THR A 15 -13.06 8.27 25.11
N LYS A 16 -13.04 7.10 25.75
CA LYS A 16 -12.53 6.89 27.10
C LYS A 16 -11.11 6.37 27.08
N LYS A 17 -10.25 6.90 27.98
CA LYS A 17 -8.94 6.31 28.24
C LYS A 17 -9.11 4.95 28.92
N ASN A 18 -8.44 3.94 28.38
CA ASN A 18 -8.39 2.61 28.95
C ASN A 18 -6.94 2.08 28.95
N ALA A 19 -6.20 2.33 30.02
CA ALA A 19 -4.80 1.90 30.14
C ALA A 19 -4.64 0.37 30.29
N GLU A 20 -5.72 -0.30 30.70
CA GLU A 20 -5.79 -1.75 30.90
C GLU A 20 -6.53 -2.45 29.75
N PHE A 21 -6.66 -1.76 28.60
CA PHE A 21 -7.27 -2.36 27.43
C PHE A 21 -6.53 -3.64 27.05
N ALA A 22 -7.28 -4.71 26.89
CA ALA A 22 -6.80 -5.98 26.35
C ALA A 22 -8.00 -6.73 25.75
N ARG A 23 -7.78 -7.30 24.54
CA ARG A 23 -8.71 -8.26 23.94
C ARG A 23 -8.53 -9.62 24.58
N ASP A 24 -9.57 -10.40 24.64
CA ASP A 24 -9.48 -11.81 25.01
C ASP A 24 -9.09 -12.68 23.77
N GLU A 25 -8.89 -13.97 24.00
CA GLU A 25 -8.50 -14.90 22.92
C GLU A 25 -9.57 -15.01 21.81
N GLU A 26 -10.83 -14.73 22.09
CA GLU A 26 -11.94 -14.84 21.12
C GLU A 26 -12.04 -13.56 20.26
N SER A 27 -11.71 -12.40 20.82
CA SER A 27 -11.78 -11.09 20.15
C SER A 27 -10.41 -10.57 19.66
N GLY A 28 -9.31 -11.27 19.95
CA GLY A 28 -7.96 -10.91 19.53
C GLY A 28 -7.75 -10.97 18.02
N TYR A 29 -6.97 -10.05 17.47
CA TYR A 29 -6.65 -10.03 16.05
C TYR A 29 -5.71 -11.18 15.68
N ASN A 30 -5.96 -11.80 14.51
CA ASN A 30 -5.09 -12.86 13.98
C ASN A 30 -5.02 -12.83 12.46
N MET A 31 -4.16 -11.99 11.93
CA MET A 31 -3.96 -11.86 10.48
C MET A 31 -3.33 -13.12 9.86
N GLY A 32 -2.73 -14.00 10.67
CA GLY A 32 -2.02 -15.17 10.18
C GLY A 32 -0.81 -14.81 9.31
N ASP A 33 -0.31 -15.80 8.59
CA ASP A 33 0.65 -15.58 7.52
C ASP A 33 -0.04 -15.08 6.24
N GLN A 34 0.75 -14.78 5.22
CA GLN A 34 0.25 -14.31 3.93
C GLN A 34 -0.76 -15.28 3.30
N SER A 35 -0.56 -16.57 3.40
CA SER A 35 -1.44 -17.58 2.80
C SER A 35 -2.81 -17.65 3.46
N ASN A 36 -2.88 -17.36 4.74
CA ASN A 36 -4.13 -17.24 5.49
C ASN A 36 -4.91 -15.99 5.13
N TYR A 37 -4.22 -14.89 4.86
CA TYR A 37 -4.85 -13.63 4.45
C TYR A 37 -5.38 -13.70 3.02
N LEU A 38 -4.56 -14.21 2.11
CA LEU A 38 -4.92 -14.41 0.70
C LEU A 38 -5.75 -15.67 0.56
N LEU A 39 -7.07 -15.58 0.66
CA LEU A 39 -7.92 -16.67 0.18
C LEU A 39 -7.62 -16.94 -1.28
N LEU A 40 -7.32 -18.18 -1.61
CA LEU A 40 -6.99 -18.65 -2.95
C LEU A 40 -7.91 -18.01 -4.00
N ASP A 41 -7.34 -17.43 -5.04
CA ASP A 41 -8.01 -16.82 -6.19
C ASP A 41 -8.84 -15.54 -5.92
N PHE A 42 -8.79 -14.94 -4.73
CA PHE A 42 -9.63 -13.78 -4.44
C PHE A 42 -9.13 -12.51 -5.15
N GLY A 43 -7.84 -12.37 -5.34
CA GLY A 43 -7.21 -11.26 -6.08
C GLY A 43 -6.23 -10.42 -5.26
N VAL A 44 -6.11 -9.14 -5.59
CA VAL A 44 -5.30 -8.14 -4.90
C VAL A 44 -6.25 -7.22 -4.15
N THR A 45 -6.45 -7.43 -2.86
CA THR A 45 -7.53 -6.78 -2.10
C THR A 45 -7.09 -5.57 -1.27
N THR A 46 -5.79 -5.34 -1.15
CA THR A 46 -5.20 -4.21 -0.40
C THR A 46 -3.86 -3.83 -1.02
N PHE A 47 -3.28 -2.73 -0.58
CA PHE A 47 -1.94 -2.30 -1.03
C PHE A 47 -0.91 -3.39 -0.79
N ARG A 48 -0.12 -3.72 -1.82
CA ARG A 48 0.87 -4.81 -1.84
C ARG A 48 0.28 -6.20 -1.55
N GLY A 49 -0.99 -6.42 -1.89
CA GLY A 49 -1.64 -7.72 -1.98
C GLY A 49 -2.14 -8.30 -0.65
N SER A 50 -1.30 -8.34 0.38
CA SER A 50 -1.60 -9.03 1.63
C SER A 50 -1.22 -8.24 2.88
N ASN A 51 -1.45 -8.85 4.06
CA ASN A 51 -0.98 -8.36 5.35
C ASN A 51 0.55 -8.28 5.47
N PHE A 52 1.31 -9.03 4.67
CA PHE A 52 2.78 -8.98 4.62
C PHE A 52 3.32 -7.87 3.72
N ARG A 53 2.50 -7.29 2.85
CA ARG A 53 2.91 -6.21 1.93
C ARG A 53 4.06 -6.58 0.98
N GLN A 54 4.18 -7.84 0.60
CA GLN A 54 5.33 -8.33 -0.18
C GLN A 54 5.25 -8.04 -1.67
N ASN A 55 4.03 -8.16 -2.25
CA ASN A 55 3.85 -8.10 -3.69
C ASN A 55 2.40 -7.74 -4.05
N ALA A 56 2.19 -7.12 -5.21
CA ALA A 56 0.87 -6.75 -5.71
C ALA A 56 0.42 -7.62 -6.90
N ALA A 57 0.71 -8.91 -6.84
CA ALA A 57 0.29 -9.88 -7.85
C ALA A 57 -0.56 -10.99 -7.23
N SER A 58 -1.49 -11.55 -8.01
CA SER A 58 -2.31 -12.70 -7.65
C SER A 58 -2.37 -13.69 -8.83
N GLY A 59 -2.15 -14.95 -8.52
CA GLY A 59 -2.05 -16.04 -9.50
C GLY A 59 -0.76 -16.01 -10.31
N ASN A 60 -0.52 -17.11 -11.04
CA ASN A 60 0.67 -17.26 -11.88
C ASN A 60 0.40 -16.76 -13.31
N VAL A 61 1.42 -16.21 -13.96
CA VAL A 61 1.36 -15.93 -15.39
C VAL A 61 1.36 -17.24 -16.19
N SER A 62 0.62 -17.27 -17.29
CA SER A 62 0.48 -18.48 -18.13
C SER A 62 1.80 -18.91 -18.77
N ARG A 63 2.71 -17.97 -18.99
CA ARG A 63 4.09 -18.16 -19.47
C ARG A 63 4.97 -17.02 -18.96
N LEU A 64 6.27 -17.23 -18.94
CA LEU A 64 7.23 -16.19 -18.57
C LEU A 64 7.16 -15.02 -19.56
N PRO A 65 6.72 -13.80 -19.14
CA PRO A 65 6.50 -12.71 -20.08
C PRO A 65 7.77 -12.23 -20.76
N SER A 66 7.68 -11.94 -22.05
CA SER A 66 8.76 -11.37 -22.86
C SER A 66 8.40 -10.02 -23.50
N ALA A 67 7.14 -9.63 -23.44
CA ALA A 67 6.63 -8.37 -23.94
C ALA A 67 5.40 -7.91 -23.16
N MET A 68 5.02 -6.66 -23.36
CA MET A 68 3.82 -6.04 -22.78
C MET A 68 3.08 -5.25 -23.85
N SER A 69 1.74 -5.24 -23.80
CA SER A 69 0.93 -4.40 -24.67
C SER A 69 -0.30 -3.85 -23.95
N VAL A 70 -0.73 -2.64 -24.31
CA VAL A 70 -1.97 -2.06 -23.80
C VAL A 70 -3.15 -2.85 -24.36
N ALA A 71 -3.96 -3.43 -23.47
CA ALA A 71 -5.19 -4.15 -23.81
C ALA A 71 -6.39 -3.19 -23.85
N TRP A 72 -6.47 -2.30 -22.89
CA TRP A 72 -7.52 -1.29 -22.80
C TRP A 72 -7.04 -0.03 -22.07
N THR A 73 -7.78 1.06 -22.27
CA THR A 73 -7.51 2.37 -21.67
C THR A 73 -8.81 3.00 -21.26
N GLN A 74 -8.84 3.59 -20.03
CA GLN A 74 -9.95 4.40 -19.54
C GLN A 74 -9.41 5.76 -19.09
N GLU A 75 -10.23 6.82 -19.21
CA GLU A 75 -9.84 8.15 -18.76
C GLU A 75 -10.13 8.31 -17.26
N ALA A 76 -9.19 8.93 -16.55
CA ALA A 76 -9.40 9.47 -15.22
C ALA A 76 -9.55 10.99 -15.27
N GLY A 77 -10.32 11.54 -14.33
CA GLY A 77 -10.69 12.95 -14.35
C GLY A 77 -9.79 13.87 -13.54
N SER A 78 -10.38 14.97 -13.09
CA SER A 78 -9.75 15.92 -12.17
C SER A 78 -10.76 16.52 -11.21
N VAL A 79 -10.29 16.97 -10.02
CA VAL A 79 -11.10 17.72 -9.07
C VAL A 79 -10.36 18.99 -8.62
N LYS A 80 -11.11 20.08 -8.52
CA LYS A 80 -10.53 21.39 -8.19
C LYS A 80 -10.45 21.59 -6.68
N GLY A 81 -9.25 21.56 -6.13
CA GLY A 81 -8.97 21.95 -4.75
C GLY A 81 -8.94 23.47 -4.56
N SER A 82 -8.79 23.92 -3.32
CA SER A 82 -8.72 25.36 -2.98
C SER A 82 -7.48 26.07 -3.54
N SER A 83 -6.35 25.35 -3.69
CA SER A 83 -5.07 25.91 -4.12
C SER A 83 -4.51 25.28 -5.39
N LYS A 84 -4.93 24.08 -5.74
CA LYS A 84 -4.47 23.34 -6.94
C LYS A 84 -5.57 22.44 -7.46
N THR A 85 -5.45 22.02 -8.71
CA THR A 85 -6.28 20.93 -9.26
C THR A 85 -5.56 19.60 -9.07
N TYR A 86 -6.30 18.57 -8.70
CA TYR A 86 -5.85 17.20 -8.56
C TYR A 86 -6.26 16.41 -9.80
N TYR A 87 -5.38 15.57 -10.32
CA TYR A 87 -5.57 14.85 -11.58
C TYR A 87 -5.28 13.37 -11.40
N GLY A 88 -6.08 12.51 -12.01
CA GLY A 88 -5.82 11.09 -12.22
C GLY A 88 -5.50 10.29 -10.96
N ILE A 89 -4.53 9.41 -11.07
CA ILE A 89 -4.14 8.46 -10.02
C ILE A 89 -2.75 8.84 -9.49
N GLY A 90 -2.70 9.16 -8.20
CA GLY A 90 -1.46 9.54 -7.54
C GLY A 90 -0.78 8.41 -6.78
N TRP A 91 0.27 8.73 -6.08
CA TRP A 91 0.95 7.84 -5.13
C TRP A 91 0.03 7.62 -3.90
N THR A 92 -0.23 6.47 -3.39
CA THR A 92 0.16 5.11 -3.73
C THR A 92 -0.70 4.43 -4.79
N GLY A 93 -1.94 4.87 -4.98
CA GLY A 93 -2.90 4.60 -6.04
C GLY A 93 -2.87 3.21 -6.68
N GLN A 94 -2.69 2.14 -5.89
CA GLN A 94 -2.70 0.78 -6.39
C GLN A 94 -4.14 0.31 -6.58
N PRO A 95 -4.49 -0.30 -7.73
CA PRO A 95 -5.79 -0.94 -7.91
C PRO A 95 -5.98 -2.13 -6.97
N ALA A 96 -7.19 -2.31 -6.44
CA ALA A 96 -7.66 -3.62 -6.01
C ALA A 96 -8.23 -4.39 -7.22
N ILE A 97 -8.01 -5.70 -7.26
CA ILE A 97 -8.57 -6.61 -8.27
C ILE A 97 -9.27 -7.74 -7.52
N VAL A 98 -10.58 -7.83 -7.67
CA VAL A 98 -11.43 -8.70 -6.85
C VAL A 98 -12.22 -9.66 -7.72
N LYS A 99 -12.20 -10.94 -7.38
CA LYS A 99 -13.06 -11.97 -7.98
C LYS A 99 -14.26 -12.23 -7.06
N TRP A 100 -15.38 -11.60 -7.36
CA TRP A 100 -16.58 -11.77 -6.57
C TRP A 100 -17.22 -13.16 -6.75
N SER A 101 -17.76 -13.71 -5.66
CA SER A 101 -18.61 -14.89 -5.73
C SER A 101 -19.86 -14.64 -6.57
N LYS A 102 -20.53 -15.70 -7.04
CA LYS A 102 -21.78 -15.55 -7.78
C LYS A 102 -22.86 -14.84 -6.94
N GLU A 103 -22.95 -15.19 -5.65
CA GLU A 103 -23.93 -14.59 -4.73
C GLU A 103 -23.72 -13.08 -4.58
N VAL A 104 -22.50 -12.63 -4.40
CA VAL A 104 -22.18 -11.20 -4.34
C VAL A 104 -22.52 -10.53 -5.67
N ARG A 105 -22.15 -11.10 -6.81
CA ARG A 105 -22.45 -10.50 -8.13
C ARG A 105 -23.94 -10.37 -8.40
N GLU A 106 -24.76 -11.32 -7.96
CA GLU A 106 -26.23 -11.30 -8.12
C GLU A 106 -26.92 -10.24 -7.25
N THR A 107 -26.31 -9.86 -6.13
CA THR A 107 -26.88 -8.89 -5.18
C THR A 107 -26.27 -7.49 -5.28
N THR A 108 -25.19 -7.31 -6.02
CA THR A 108 -24.56 -6.00 -6.25
C THR A 108 -25.23 -5.25 -7.42
N ASN A 109 -24.95 -3.94 -7.51
CA ASN A 109 -25.36 -3.10 -8.63
C ASN A 109 -24.43 -3.19 -9.87
N ILE A 110 -23.70 -4.30 -10.02
CA ILE A 110 -22.97 -4.60 -11.26
C ILE A 110 -23.97 -4.65 -12.43
N VAL A 111 -23.63 -4.03 -13.56
CA VAL A 111 -24.47 -4.03 -14.77
C VAL A 111 -24.77 -5.46 -15.23
N GLU A 112 -25.96 -5.69 -15.79
CA GLU A 112 -26.47 -7.03 -16.08
C GLU A 112 -25.52 -7.84 -16.97
N GLU A 113 -24.95 -7.22 -18.00
CA GLU A 113 -24.01 -7.85 -18.96
C GLU A 113 -22.77 -8.39 -18.26
N LYS A 114 -22.25 -7.70 -17.21
CA LYS A 114 -21.08 -8.08 -16.45
C LYS A 114 -21.41 -9.01 -15.28
N ARG A 115 -22.58 -8.91 -14.70
CA ARG A 115 -23.03 -9.77 -13.58
C ARG A 115 -23.00 -11.26 -13.92
N ASN A 116 -23.32 -11.59 -15.17
CA ASN A 116 -23.38 -12.95 -15.67
C ASN A 116 -22.02 -13.52 -16.14
N VAL A 117 -20.95 -12.70 -16.14
CA VAL A 117 -19.60 -13.16 -16.52
C VAL A 117 -19.02 -14.00 -15.37
N THR A 118 -18.92 -15.32 -15.58
CA THR A 118 -18.47 -16.26 -14.54
C THR A 118 -17.05 -15.95 -14.05
N ALA A 119 -16.18 -15.47 -14.93
CA ALA A 119 -14.78 -15.16 -14.63
C ALA A 119 -14.52 -13.68 -14.32
N LEU A 120 -15.58 -12.90 -14.04
CA LEU A 120 -15.46 -11.46 -13.77
C LEU A 120 -14.47 -11.21 -12.62
N LYS A 121 -13.47 -10.39 -12.92
CA LYS A 121 -12.60 -9.76 -11.93
C LYS A 121 -12.81 -8.27 -12.03
N GLU A 122 -13.22 -7.67 -10.91
CA GLU A 122 -13.49 -6.25 -10.85
C GLU A 122 -12.25 -5.50 -10.38
N VAL A 123 -11.80 -4.55 -11.17
CA VAL A 123 -10.78 -3.56 -10.80
C VAL A 123 -11.46 -2.44 -10.05
N ILE A 124 -10.99 -2.12 -8.85
CA ILE A 124 -11.48 -0.99 -8.04
C ILE A 124 -10.30 -0.05 -7.80
N LEU A 125 -10.43 1.20 -8.23
CA LEU A 125 -9.33 2.15 -8.17
C LEU A 125 -9.80 3.53 -7.75
N ALA A 126 -9.20 4.08 -6.70
CA ALA A 126 -9.48 5.43 -6.21
C ALA A 126 -8.48 6.43 -6.79
N GLY A 127 -8.97 7.63 -7.15
CA GLY A 127 -8.17 8.66 -7.80
C GLY A 127 -8.05 9.96 -7.04
N LEU A 128 -6.99 10.71 -7.36
CA LEU A 128 -6.85 12.11 -6.93
C LEU A 128 -7.95 13.01 -7.51
N ASP A 129 -8.62 12.59 -8.56
CA ASP A 129 -9.76 13.28 -9.16
C ASP A 129 -11.05 13.19 -8.33
N GLY A 130 -11.00 12.48 -7.19
CA GLY A 130 -12.12 12.36 -6.26
C GLY A 130 -13.12 11.27 -6.61
N LYS A 131 -12.77 10.37 -7.51
CA LYS A 131 -13.62 9.26 -7.93
C LYS A 131 -13.06 7.90 -7.57
N ILE A 132 -13.95 6.93 -7.41
CA ILE A 132 -13.61 5.50 -7.29
C ILE A 132 -14.21 4.82 -8.51
N TYR A 133 -13.36 4.17 -9.29
CA TYR A 133 -13.69 3.52 -10.55
C TYR A 133 -13.84 2.02 -10.40
N PHE A 134 -14.68 1.42 -11.26
CA PHE A 134 -14.99 0.01 -11.28
C PHE A 134 -14.96 -0.50 -12.73
N PHE A 135 -14.05 -1.42 -13.05
CA PHE A 135 -13.88 -1.94 -14.40
C PHE A 135 -13.79 -3.47 -14.40
N ASP A 136 -14.21 -4.09 -15.49
CA ASP A 136 -13.84 -5.47 -15.77
C ASP A 136 -12.36 -5.52 -16.19
N LEU A 137 -11.58 -6.36 -15.50
CA LEU A 137 -10.16 -6.54 -15.78
C LEU A 137 -9.89 -6.96 -17.23
N ALA A 138 -10.79 -7.73 -17.83
CA ALA A 138 -10.58 -8.34 -19.15
C ALA A 138 -10.63 -7.32 -20.30
N ASP A 139 -11.51 -6.31 -20.20
CA ASP A 139 -11.78 -5.40 -21.32
C ASP A 139 -11.86 -3.92 -20.93
N GLY A 140 -11.71 -3.61 -19.63
CA GLY A 140 -11.79 -2.25 -19.10
C GLY A 140 -13.18 -1.63 -19.12
N VAL A 141 -14.22 -2.37 -19.52
CA VAL A 141 -15.58 -1.85 -19.53
C VAL A 141 -16.06 -1.62 -18.10
N PRO A 142 -16.68 -0.45 -17.78
CA PRO A 142 -17.22 -0.21 -16.45
C PRO A 142 -18.20 -1.32 -16.01
N THR A 143 -17.97 -1.87 -14.83
CA THR A 143 -18.88 -2.86 -14.21
C THR A 143 -20.05 -2.20 -13.51
N ARG A 144 -19.86 -0.96 -13.11
CA ARG A 144 -20.85 -0.07 -12.48
C ARG A 144 -20.41 1.39 -12.58
N ASP A 145 -21.27 2.32 -12.23
CA ASP A 145 -20.92 3.75 -12.19
C ASP A 145 -19.79 4.02 -11.19
N ALA A 146 -18.95 5.01 -11.49
CA ALA A 146 -17.97 5.47 -10.53
C ALA A 146 -18.63 6.16 -9.32
N ILE A 147 -18.07 5.96 -8.13
CA ILE A 147 -18.47 6.76 -6.96
C ILE A 147 -17.78 8.12 -7.05
N ASP A 148 -18.54 9.19 -7.09
CA ASP A 148 -18.01 10.56 -6.98
C ASP A 148 -17.98 10.98 -5.50
N VAL A 149 -16.81 10.94 -4.89
CA VAL A 149 -16.58 11.37 -3.50
C VAL A 149 -16.39 12.88 -3.42
N GLY A 150 -15.94 13.50 -4.51
CA GLY A 150 -15.68 14.94 -4.60
C GLY A 150 -14.42 15.41 -3.87
N TYR A 151 -13.65 14.51 -3.28
CA TYR A 151 -12.39 14.76 -2.57
C TYR A 151 -11.29 13.86 -3.08
N PRO A 152 -10.05 14.38 -3.27
CA PRO A 152 -8.97 13.55 -3.76
C PRO A 152 -8.62 12.43 -2.79
N MET A 153 -8.44 11.23 -3.33
CA MET A 153 -7.98 10.04 -2.63
C MET A 153 -6.59 9.67 -3.16
N LYS A 154 -5.66 9.38 -2.27
CA LYS A 154 -4.27 9.10 -2.62
C LYS A 154 -3.87 7.68 -2.21
N GLY A 155 -4.47 7.18 -1.13
CA GLY A 155 -4.26 5.82 -0.66
C GLY A 155 -4.93 4.78 -1.56
N SER A 156 -4.44 3.55 -1.47
CA SER A 156 -5.02 2.40 -2.16
C SER A 156 -6.33 1.97 -1.51
N VAL A 157 -7.23 1.46 -2.33
CA VAL A 157 -8.46 0.82 -1.83
C VAL A 157 -8.10 -0.47 -1.09
N SER A 158 -8.76 -0.72 0.02
CA SER A 158 -8.76 -2.03 0.68
C SER A 158 -10.18 -2.61 0.66
N VAL A 159 -10.30 -3.85 0.18
CA VAL A 159 -11.55 -4.59 0.11
C VAL A 159 -11.48 -5.72 1.13
N SER A 160 -12.59 -6.03 1.79
CA SER A 160 -12.62 -7.15 2.74
C SER A 160 -12.14 -8.44 2.09
N ALA A 161 -11.13 -9.05 2.69
CA ALA A 161 -10.48 -10.25 2.16
C ALA A 161 -11.36 -11.52 2.18
N TYR A 162 -12.55 -11.45 2.79
CA TYR A 162 -13.48 -12.61 2.90
C TYR A 162 -14.60 -12.61 1.87
N GLY A 163 -14.53 -11.70 0.91
CA GLY A 163 -15.60 -11.58 -0.06
C GLY A 163 -16.84 -10.84 0.45
N MET A 164 -16.78 -10.23 1.61
CA MET A 164 -17.79 -9.27 2.02
C MET A 164 -17.67 -8.01 1.17
N PRO A 165 -18.77 -7.52 0.62
CA PRO A 165 -18.73 -6.37 -0.28
C PRO A 165 -18.59 -5.04 0.48
N ILE A 166 -17.52 -4.92 1.26
CA ILE A 166 -17.10 -3.70 1.96
C ILE A 166 -15.72 -3.30 1.46
N MET A 167 -15.50 -2.00 1.26
CA MET A 167 -14.18 -1.43 1.01
C MET A 167 -13.93 -0.20 1.87
N THR A 168 -12.64 0.09 2.07
CA THR A 168 -12.18 1.35 2.65
C THR A 168 -11.25 2.07 1.70
N VAL A 169 -11.23 3.40 1.78
CA VAL A 169 -10.28 4.25 1.08
C VAL A 169 -10.01 5.53 1.87
N GLY A 170 -8.75 5.93 1.91
CA GLY A 170 -8.31 7.13 2.61
C GLY A 170 -8.44 8.38 1.76
N GLN A 171 -8.99 9.44 2.35
CA GLN A 171 -9.07 10.77 1.75
C GLN A 171 -7.79 11.54 2.00
N TYR A 172 -7.29 12.23 0.95
CA TYR A 172 -6.02 12.99 1.01
C TYR A 172 -6.21 14.45 1.42
N ALA A 173 -7.25 15.14 0.91
CA ALA A 173 -7.47 16.55 1.18
C ALA A 173 -8.96 16.88 1.35
N ARG A 174 -9.27 17.92 2.13
CA ARG A 174 -10.64 18.37 2.42
C ARG A 174 -10.97 19.78 1.97
N LYS A 175 -9.95 20.59 1.60
CA LYS A 175 -10.14 21.96 1.14
C LYS A 175 -10.30 22.00 -0.37
N MET A 176 -11.54 22.07 -0.82
CA MET A 176 -11.88 22.08 -2.23
C MET A 176 -12.30 23.48 -2.68
N ALA A 177 -12.41 23.73 -3.99
CA ALA A 177 -12.94 24.98 -4.52
C ALA A 177 -14.40 25.23 -4.10
N SER A 178 -15.16 24.16 -3.85
CA SER A 178 -16.53 24.18 -3.37
C SER A 178 -16.68 24.43 -1.86
N GLY A 179 -15.59 24.36 -1.09
CA GLY A 179 -15.61 24.53 0.36
C GLY A 179 -14.69 23.53 1.11
N THR A 180 -14.81 23.52 2.41
CA THR A 180 -14.09 22.59 3.29
C THR A 180 -15.05 21.53 3.79
N GLY A 181 -14.73 20.27 3.58
CA GLY A 181 -15.51 19.13 4.07
C GLY A 181 -14.78 18.33 5.15
N ASP A 182 -15.33 17.15 5.43
CA ASP A 182 -14.75 16.16 6.33
C ASP A 182 -13.50 15.53 5.70
N ILE A 183 -12.68 14.87 6.53
CA ILE A 183 -11.50 14.14 6.07
C ILE A 183 -11.30 12.91 6.96
N GLY A 184 -10.97 11.77 6.34
CA GLY A 184 -10.78 10.53 7.08
C GLY A 184 -10.66 9.30 6.19
N LEU A 185 -10.83 8.15 6.80
CA LEU A 185 -10.98 6.86 6.12
C LEU A 185 -12.48 6.60 5.87
N ARG A 186 -12.85 6.40 4.60
CA ARG A 186 -14.24 6.20 4.19
C ARG A 186 -14.52 4.71 3.97
N PHE A 187 -15.67 4.28 4.47
CA PHE A 187 -16.16 2.91 4.31
C PHE A 187 -17.35 2.91 3.36
N PHE A 188 -17.34 2.01 2.40
CA PHE A 188 -18.40 1.87 1.40
C PHE A 188 -19.00 0.47 1.40
N ASN A 189 -20.32 0.41 1.38
CA ASN A 189 -21.09 -0.77 1.03
C ASN A 189 -21.03 -0.96 -0.48
N LEU A 190 -20.40 -2.02 -0.96
CA LEU A 190 -20.24 -2.29 -2.39
C LEU A 190 -21.48 -2.95 -3.04
N LEU A 191 -22.50 -3.34 -2.28
CA LEU A 191 -23.79 -3.75 -2.85
C LEU A 191 -24.52 -2.55 -3.47
N THR A 192 -24.40 -1.39 -2.82
CA THR A 192 -25.15 -0.17 -3.15
C THR A 192 -24.29 1.03 -3.52
N GLN A 193 -22.95 0.91 -3.41
CA GLN A 193 -21.93 1.97 -3.56
C GLN A 193 -22.13 3.17 -2.59
N LYS A 194 -22.88 2.99 -1.51
CA LYS A 194 -23.07 4.04 -0.51
C LYS A 194 -21.98 4.03 0.54
N GLN A 195 -21.56 5.23 0.94
CA GLN A 195 -20.72 5.38 2.13
C GLN A 195 -21.57 4.99 3.35
N ILE A 196 -21.00 4.13 4.21
CA ILE A 196 -21.68 3.63 5.42
C ILE A 196 -21.01 4.13 6.71
N TYR A 197 -19.73 4.54 6.63
CA TYR A 197 -19.02 5.10 7.77
C TYR A 197 -17.89 6.04 7.31
N LEU A 198 -17.48 6.95 8.19
CA LEU A 198 -16.28 7.78 8.08
C LEU A 198 -15.55 7.78 9.43
N LEU A 199 -14.36 7.17 9.45
CA LEU A 199 -13.43 7.37 10.54
C LEU A 199 -12.83 8.77 10.40
N ASP A 200 -13.20 9.69 11.29
CA ASP A 200 -12.71 11.08 11.24
C ASP A 200 -11.21 11.12 11.54
N GLY A 201 -10.45 11.71 10.63
CA GLY A 201 -9.00 11.86 10.79
C GLY A 201 -8.62 13.07 11.66
N LEU A 202 -9.54 14.01 11.89
CA LEU A 202 -9.30 15.16 12.75
C LEU A 202 -9.71 14.82 14.19
N ASP A 203 -8.72 14.49 14.98
CA ASP A 203 -8.90 14.06 16.35
C ASP A 203 -7.99 14.89 17.29
N ASP A 204 -8.58 15.57 18.25
CA ASP A 204 -7.84 16.40 19.23
C ASP A 204 -6.91 15.57 20.15
N ARG A 205 -7.08 14.26 20.19
CA ARG A 205 -6.20 13.31 20.92
C ARG A 205 -4.91 13.02 20.15
N ALA A 206 -4.91 13.25 18.85
CA ALA A 206 -3.79 12.90 17.96
C ALA A 206 -2.52 13.68 18.28
N VAL A 207 -1.36 13.07 18.06
CA VAL A 207 -0.07 13.75 18.08
C VAL A 207 0.13 14.59 16.83
N GLY A 208 -0.26 14.06 15.66
CA GLY A 208 -0.22 14.75 14.38
C GLY A 208 -1.39 15.73 14.20
N VAL A 209 -1.29 16.58 13.20
CA VAL A 209 -2.29 17.62 12.89
C VAL A 209 -3.03 17.40 11.57
N GLU A 210 -2.60 16.42 10.79
CA GLU A 210 -3.23 16.07 9.51
C GLU A 210 -4.31 15.00 9.73
N GLY A 211 -5.38 15.07 8.95
CA GLY A 211 -6.50 14.12 9.07
C GLY A 211 -6.64 13.19 7.88
N SER A 212 -5.67 13.16 6.97
CA SER A 212 -5.71 12.25 5.82
C SER A 212 -5.37 10.81 6.20
N PHE A 213 -5.69 9.89 5.30
CA PHE A 213 -5.25 8.49 5.37
C PHE A 213 -4.63 8.13 4.01
N ASP A 214 -3.30 8.14 3.94
CA ASP A 214 -2.57 7.70 2.75
C ASP A 214 -2.27 6.19 2.82
N THR A 215 -2.47 5.57 3.98
CA THR A 215 -2.27 4.15 4.25
C THR A 215 -3.47 3.32 3.79
N ALA A 216 -3.21 2.07 3.46
CA ALA A 216 -4.23 1.07 3.17
C ALA A 216 -4.52 0.22 4.41
N ALA A 217 -5.79 0.08 4.77
CA ALA A 217 -6.22 -0.73 5.89
C ALA A 217 -6.00 -2.23 5.67
N LEU A 218 -5.95 -2.98 6.76
CA LEU A 218 -6.00 -4.44 6.77
C LEU A 218 -7.30 -4.89 7.46
N PHE A 219 -8.06 -5.74 6.78
CA PHE A 219 -9.22 -6.39 7.36
C PHE A 219 -8.79 -7.68 8.06
N ASP A 220 -9.16 -7.86 9.32
CA ASP A 220 -9.02 -9.15 9.98
C ASP A 220 -10.18 -10.07 9.59
N ARG A 221 -9.82 -11.27 9.18
CA ARG A 221 -10.77 -12.29 8.74
C ARG A 221 -11.52 -12.95 9.89
N THR A 222 -10.86 -13.10 11.02
CA THR A 222 -11.37 -13.94 12.12
C THR A 222 -12.34 -13.19 13.01
N ASN A 223 -12.14 -11.89 13.20
CA ASN A 223 -12.85 -11.11 14.21
C ASN A 223 -13.64 -9.92 13.64
N ASP A 224 -13.90 -9.89 12.34
CA ASP A 224 -14.63 -8.80 11.69
C ASP A 224 -14.02 -7.43 12.01
N GLY A 225 -12.69 -7.39 12.07
CA GLY A 225 -11.95 -6.21 12.48
C GLY A 225 -11.20 -5.55 11.32
N LEU A 226 -10.73 -4.33 11.59
CA LEU A 226 -9.92 -3.56 10.68
C LEU A 226 -8.80 -2.85 11.44
N VAL A 227 -7.60 -2.83 10.88
CA VAL A 227 -6.45 -2.11 11.45
C VAL A 227 -5.93 -1.11 10.44
N VAL A 228 -5.68 0.13 10.88
CA VAL A 228 -5.17 1.22 10.03
C VAL A 228 -4.41 2.25 10.86
N ALA A 229 -3.41 2.90 10.26
CA ALA A 229 -2.76 4.07 10.84
C ALA A 229 -3.07 5.33 10.01
N GLY A 230 -3.29 6.45 10.68
CA GLY A 230 -3.60 7.73 10.05
C GLY A 230 -2.40 8.67 9.95
N THR A 231 -2.48 9.66 9.04
CA THR A 231 -1.49 10.74 8.99
C THR A 231 -1.51 11.62 10.24
N ASN A 232 -2.51 11.47 11.10
CA ASN A 232 -2.55 12.07 12.43
C ASN A 232 -1.64 11.35 13.44
N GLY A 233 -0.93 10.29 13.03
CA GLY A 233 0.02 9.56 13.88
C GLY A 233 -0.63 8.58 14.85
N MET A 234 -1.91 8.28 14.68
CA MET A 234 -2.62 7.30 15.51
C MET A 234 -2.73 5.95 14.80
N LEU A 235 -2.66 4.88 15.57
CA LEU A 235 -3.06 3.53 15.15
C LEU A 235 -4.50 3.29 15.62
N TYR A 236 -5.31 2.76 14.74
CA TYR A 236 -6.71 2.40 14.99
C TYR A 236 -6.88 0.90 14.80
N THR A 237 -7.60 0.28 15.73
CA THR A 237 -8.29 -0.99 15.52
C THR A 237 -9.79 -0.73 15.59
N ILE A 238 -10.56 -1.37 14.71
CA ILE A 238 -11.99 -1.13 14.59
C ILE A 238 -12.70 -2.48 14.54
N ASP A 239 -13.54 -2.74 15.52
CA ASP A 239 -14.46 -3.87 15.49
C ASP A 239 -15.67 -3.40 14.69
N MET A 240 -15.87 -3.96 13.48
CA MET A 240 -16.85 -3.44 12.54
C MET A 240 -18.29 -3.82 12.89
N ASN A 241 -18.49 -4.91 13.67
CA ASN A 241 -19.80 -5.44 14.01
C ASN A 241 -20.70 -5.57 12.77
N THR A 242 -20.20 -6.28 11.74
CA THR A 242 -20.82 -6.35 10.43
C THR A 242 -22.03 -7.30 10.45
N GLU A 243 -23.17 -6.79 10.04
CA GLU A 243 -24.35 -7.60 9.68
C GLU A 243 -24.43 -7.75 8.17
N TYR A 244 -24.21 -8.96 7.65
CA TYR A 244 -24.27 -9.25 6.22
C TYR A 244 -25.23 -10.39 5.91
N ASP A 245 -26.26 -10.10 5.09
CA ASP A 245 -27.16 -11.09 4.51
C ASP A 245 -26.99 -11.13 2.98
N ALA A 246 -26.24 -12.13 2.51
CA ALA A 246 -25.97 -12.31 1.08
C ALA A 246 -27.26 -12.56 0.26
N LYS A 247 -28.29 -13.21 0.87
CA LYS A 247 -29.57 -13.52 0.18
C LYS A 247 -30.45 -12.28 0.01
N MET A 248 -30.47 -11.45 1.05
CA MET A 248 -31.22 -10.19 1.03
C MET A 248 -30.45 -9.05 0.34
N GLY A 249 -29.14 -9.24 0.08
CA GLY A 249 -28.29 -8.21 -0.48
C GLY A 249 -28.17 -6.99 0.44
N SER A 250 -28.03 -7.21 1.75
CA SER A 250 -27.88 -6.13 2.74
C SER A 250 -26.61 -6.28 3.56
N ILE A 251 -25.97 -5.13 3.82
CA ILE A 251 -24.80 -5.06 4.70
C ILE A 251 -24.81 -3.75 5.47
N SER A 252 -24.56 -3.82 6.78
CA SER A 252 -24.37 -2.69 7.69
C SER A 252 -23.19 -2.94 8.62
N ILE A 253 -22.67 -1.89 9.20
CA ILE A 253 -21.62 -1.95 10.23
C ILE A 253 -22.00 -1.05 11.41
N ASP A 254 -21.56 -1.41 12.62
CA ASP A 254 -21.67 -0.60 13.85
C ASP A 254 -20.28 -0.52 14.51
N PRO A 255 -19.39 0.37 14.00
CA PRO A 255 -17.97 0.35 14.33
C PRO A 255 -17.68 0.78 15.77
N GLU A 256 -16.86 -0.03 16.46
CA GLU A 256 -16.27 0.31 17.76
C GLU A 256 -14.76 0.51 17.59
N GLU A 257 -14.27 1.70 17.95
CA GLU A 257 -12.88 2.10 17.73
C GLU A 257 -12.04 1.96 18.99
N GLN A 258 -10.83 1.40 18.83
CA GLN A 258 -9.76 1.48 19.81
C GLN A 258 -8.59 2.22 19.16
N LEU A 259 -7.93 3.09 19.94
CA LEU A 259 -6.91 3.98 19.41
C LEU A 259 -5.66 3.95 20.29
N LEU A 260 -4.50 3.84 19.63
CA LEU A 260 -3.21 4.07 20.26
C LEU A 260 -2.67 5.43 19.83
N VAL A 261 -2.40 6.27 20.83
CA VAL A 261 -1.67 7.53 20.67
C VAL A 261 -0.30 7.34 21.32
N ALA A 262 0.71 7.04 20.52
CA ALA A 262 2.09 6.88 20.94
C ALA A 262 2.89 8.14 20.61
N LYS A 263 3.74 8.59 21.52
CA LYS A 263 4.62 9.74 21.33
C LYS A 263 6.06 9.35 21.63
N ALA A 264 6.93 9.57 20.67
CA ALA A 264 8.35 9.33 20.82
C ALA A 264 9.13 10.58 21.26
N SER A 265 10.33 10.34 21.78
CA SER A 265 11.25 11.40 22.20
C SER A 265 11.60 12.33 21.03
N GLY A 266 11.56 13.64 21.27
CA GLY A 266 11.94 14.63 20.25
C GLY A 266 10.92 14.86 19.14
N GLN A 267 9.84 14.11 19.08
CA GLN A 267 8.79 14.29 18.06
C GLN A 267 8.08 15.63 18.19
N LYS A 268 7.89 16.29 17.05
CA LYS A 268 7.07 17.51 16.94
C LYS A 268 5.74 17.15 16.28
N SER A 269 4.63 17.60 16.84
CA SER A 269 3.29 17.25 16.36
C SER A 269 3.04 17.44 14.86
N LYS A 270 3.67 18.42 14.22
CA LYS A 270 3.55 18.66 12.77
C LYS A 270 4.30 17.65 11.90
N THR A 271 5.21 16.87 12.46
CA THR A 271 6.03 15.90 11.71
C THR A 271 5.62 14.47 11.96
N VAL A 272 4.77 14.22 12.97
CA VAL A 272 4.25 12.89 13.24
C VAL A 272 3.14 12.60 12.24
N GLN A 273 3.45 11.76 11.27
CA GLN A 273 2.51 11.29 10.24
C GLN A 273 2.87 9.85 9.92
N VAL A 274 1.86 8.99 9.74
CA VAL A 274 2.06 7.66 9.19
C VAL A 274 1.54 7.67 7.76
N LEU A 275 2.45 7.52 6.80
CA LEU A 275 2.17 7.37 5.37
C LEU A 275 2.46 5.94 4.89
N SER A 276 3.26 5.22 5.65
CA SER A 276 3.62 3.82 5.43
C SER A 276 2.43 2.91 5.78
N SER A 277 1.90 2.19 4.80
CA SER A 277 0.90 1.16 5.08
C SER A 277 1.53 0.08 5.95
N MET A 278 0.84 -0.27 7.05
CA MET A 278 1.35 -1.27 7.98
C MET A 278 1.31 -2.67 7.38
N ALA A 279 2.26 -3.50 7.80
CA ALA A 279 2.20 -4.95 7.65
C ALA A 279 1.83 -5.58 9.00
N MET A 280 1.22 -6.78 8.98
CA MET A 280 0.83 -7.48 10.19
C MET A 280 1.12 -8.98 10.12
N TYR A 281 1.48 -9.52 11.28
CA TYR A 281 1.53 -10.97 11.52
C TYR A 281 0.91 -11.28 12.87
N SER A 282 -0.01 -12.24 12.93
CA SER A 282 -0.82 -12.48 14.11
C SER A 282 -1.49 -11.18 14.57
N HIS A 283 -1.30 -10.74 15.79
CA HIS A 283 -1.78 -9.46 16.35
C HIS A 283 -0.71 -8.37 16.38
N TYR A 284 0.45 -8.57 15.74
CA TYR A 284 1.51 -7.56 15.70
C TYR A 284 1.43 -6.71 14.45
N ALA A 285 1.31 -5.40 14.61
CA ALA A 285 1.33 -4.41 13.55
C ALA A 285 2.71 -3.75 13.45
N TYR A 286 3.25 -3.68 12.23
CA TYR A 286 4.54 -3.07 11.92
C TYR A 286 4.33 -1.90 10.97
N TYR A 287 4.78 -0.72 11.35
CA TYR A 287 4.71 0.48 10.50
C TYR A 287 5.81 1.47 10.86
N ALA A 288 6.12 2.35 9.93
CA ALA A 288 7.08 3.42 10.17
C ALA A 288 6.46 4.80 9.94
N ASP A 289 6.99 5.82 10.58
CA ASP A 289 6.45 7.17 10.51
C ASP A 289 7.42 8.16 9.82
N MET A 290 6.93 9.37 9.57
CA MET A 290 7.67 10.47 8.96
C MET A 290 8.76 11.06 9.87
N THR A 291 8.81 10.69 11.14
CA THR A 291 9.91 11.04 12.06
C THR A 291 11.05 10.03 12.00
N GLY A 292 10.85 8.92 11.26
CA GLY A 292 11.85 7.88 11.08
C GLY A 292 11.88 6.87 12.22
N ILE A 293 10.74 6.54 12.78
CA ILE A 293 10.61 5.49 13.78
C ILE A 293 9.84 4.31 13.18
N LEU A 294 10.40 3.13 13.31
CA LEU A 294 9.75 1.85 13.03
C LEU A 294 9.12 1.33 14.34
N HIS A 295 7.85 1.03 14.29
CA HIS A 295 7.05 0.55 15.40
C HIS A 295 6.64 -0.91 15.22
N CYS A 296 6.66 -1.67 16.31
CA CYS A 296 5.91 -2.91 16.47
C CYS A 296 4.91 -2.71 17.59
N VAL A 297 3.63 -2.86 17.29
CA VAL A 297 2.53 -2.69 18.23
C VAL A 297 1.75 -3.98 18.34
N ASP A 298 1.47 -4.41 19.56
CA ASP A 298 0.51 -5.45 19.87
C ASP A 298 -0.91 -4.85 19.80
N THR A 299 -1.70 -5.25 18.83
CA THR A 299 -3.06 -4.71 18.60
C THR A 299 -4.09 -5.24 19.59
N ASP A 300 -3.81 -6.34 20.28
CA ASP A 300 -4.71 -6.88 21.31
C ASP A 300 -4.62 -6.11 22.62
N THR A 301 -3.46 -5.51 22.90
CA THR A 301 -3.25 -4.64 24.06
C THR A 301 -3.13 -3.17 23.72
N MET A 302 -3.02 -2.85 22.43
CA MET A 302 -2.73 -1.50 21.91
C MET A 302 -1.49 -0.88 22.58
N LYS A 303 -0.42 -1.68 22.71
CA LYS A 303 0.86 -1.25 23.32
C LYS A 303 2.02 -1.48 22.37
N THR A 304 3.01 -0.58 22.42
CA THR A 304 4.25 -0.75 21.68
C THR A 304 5.06 -1.89 22.31
N VAL A 305 5.39 -2.88 21.48
CA VAL A 305 6.28 -4.00 21.84
C VAL A 305 7.73 -3.55 21.76
N TRP A 306 8.07 -2.92 20.62
CA TRP A 306 9.37 -2.29 20.40
C TRP A 306 9.28 -1.14 19.38
N ALA A 307 10.25 -0.25 19.42
CA ALA A 307 10.42 0.81 18.44
C ALA A 307 11.91 1.03 18.13
N VAL A 308 12.25 1.35 16.87
CA VAL A 308 13.62 1.53 16.40
C VAL A 308 13.72 2.82 15.59
N GLU A 309 14.82 3.58 15.79
CA GLU A 309 15.09 4.80 15.03
C GLU A 309 15.75 4.46 13.69
N LEU A 310 15.18 4.97 12.61
CA LEU A 310 15.64 4.76 11.23
C LEU A 310 16.43 5.95 10.66
N GLY A 311 16.51 7.05 11.39
CA GLY A 311 17.32 8.25 11.07
C GLY A 311 16.68 9.25 10.11
N ASP A 312 15.76 8.89 9.25
CA ASP A 312 14.96 9.82 8.40
C ASP A 312 13.60 9.20 8.09
N ALA A 313 12.70 10.00 7.49
CA ALA A 313 11.32 9.66 7.21
C ALA A 313 11.15 8.38 6.39
N VAL A 314 10.14 7.59 6.72
CA VAL A 314 9.72 6.44 5.92
C VAL A 314 8.32 6.66 5.38
N GLN A 315 8.15 6.47 4.08
CA GLN A 315 6.88 6.62 3.38
C GLN A 315 6.44 5.31 2.70
N ALA A 316 7.39 4.49 2.29
CA ALA A 316 7.12 3.14 1.77
C ALA A 316 6.49 2.26 2.85
N ALA A 317 5.59 1.37 2.48
CA ALA A 317 5.11 0.35 3.40
C ALA A 317 6.26 -0.57 3.79
N VAL A 318 6.29 -0.96 5.06
CA VAL A 318 7.15 -2.05 5.52
C VAL A 318 6.63 -3.38 4.96
N SER A 319 7.52 -4.35 4.77
CA SER A 319 7.14 -5.67 4.27
C SER A 319 7.70 -6.76 5.18
N LEU A 320 6.96 -7.85 5.30
CA LEU A 320 7.32 -9.00 6.15
C LEU A 320 7.70 -10.20 5.29
N ASP A 321 8.64 -11.00 5.77
CA ASP A 321 8.95 -12.31 5.19
C ASP A 321 9.56 -13.25 6.22
N PHE A 322 9.35 -14.55 6.01
CA PHE A 322 10.00 -15.58 6.79
C PHE A 322 11.31 -16.02 6.13
N ASP A 323 12.33 -16.22 6.94
CA ASP A 323 13.49 -16.98 6.52
C ASP A 323 13.20 -18.49 6.55
N GLU A 324 14.11 -19.27 5.96
CA GLU A 324 14.03 -20.74 5.94
C GLU A 324 13.99 -21.36 7.34
N ASP A 325 14.55 -20.70 8.35
CA ASP A 325 14.54 -21.14 9.76
C ASP A 325 13.25 -20.77 10.50
N GLY A 326 12.30 -20.11 9.84
CA GLY A 326 11.04 -19.66 10.42
C GLY A 326 11.14 -18.32 11.16
N THR A 327 12.26 -17.62 11.10
CA THR A 327 12.38 -16.26 11.66
C THR A 327 11.66 -15.26 10.80
N LEU A 328 10.74 -14.48 11.39
CA LEU A 328 10.04 -13.40 10.70
C LEU A 328 10.87 -12.12 10.72
N TRP A 329 10.96 -11.49 9.56
CA TRP A 329 11.74 -10.27 9.35
C TRP A 329 10.89 -9.12 8.79
N VAL A 330 11.20 -7.91 9.24
CA VAL A 330 10.65 -6.64 8.72
C VAL A 330 11.68 -6.01 7.80
N TYR A 331 11.28 -5.69 6.57
CA TYR A 331 12.09 -4.98 5.59
C TYR A 331 11.56 -3.55 5.43
N THR A 332 12.46 -2.57 5.42
CA THR A 332 12.13 -1.16 5.27
C THR A 332 13.25 -0.37 4.62
N ALA A 333 12.94 0.81 4.11
CA ALA A 333 13.94 1.76 3.61
C ALA A 333 13.43 3.19 3.79
N ASN A 334 14.32 4.11 4.18
CA ASN A 334 13.94 5.50 4.40
C ASN A 334 14.02 6.36 3.12
N THR A 335 13.31 7.47 3.13
CA THR A 335 13.52 8.60 2.23
C THR A 335 14.55 9.57 2.80
N LEU A 336 15.01 10.54 2.02
CA LEU A 336 15.81 11.67 2.50
C LEU A 336 14.92 12.92 2.55
N GLN A 337 14.18 13.08 3.65
CA GLN A 337 13.18 14.14 3.80
C GLN A 337 13.75 15.40 4.47
N ASN A 338 14.49 15.21 5.55
CA ASN A 338 14.90 16.29 6.46
C ASN A 338 16.30 16.83 6.15
N ARG A 339 17.08 16.15 5.33
CA ARG A 339 18.46 16.49 4.95
C ARG A 339 18.56 16.70 3.44
N SER A 340 19.56 17.50 2.98
CA SER A 340 19.79 17.72 1.54
C SER A 340 20.63 16.64 0.88
N LYS A 341 21.50 15.96 1.64
CA LYS A 341 22.32 14.84 1.25
C LYS A 341 22.31 13.80 2.38
N GLY A 342 22.42 12.54 2.04
CA GLY A 342 22.43 11.44 2.99
C GLY A 342 22.34 10.10 2.32
N THR A 343 21.89 9.12 3.07
CA THR A 343 21.67 7.76 2.60
C THR A 343 20.20 7.38 2.66
N CYS A 344 19.78 6.56 1.71
CA CYS A 344 18.63 5.69 1.85
C CYS A 344 19.17 4.38 2.45
N ASP A 345 18.82 4.11 3.67
CA ASP A 345 19.24 2.89 4.36
C ASP A 345 18.16 1.82 4.18
N ILE A 346 18.50 0.81 3.40
CA ILE A 346 17.70 -0.41 3.27
C ILE A 346 18.05 -1.29 4.46
N ARG A 347 17.05 -1.72 5.24
CA ARG A 347 17.25 -2.40 6.51
C ARG A 347 16.34 -3.60 6.68
N ARG A 348 16.82 -4.55 7.45
CA ARG A 348 16.12 -5.73 7.90
C ARG A 348 16.17 -5.84 9.42
N PHE A 349 15.02 -6.07 10.05
CA PHE A 349 14.88 -6.21 11.50
C PHE A 349 14.16 -7.51 11.85
N ASN A 350 14.57 -8.16 12.92
CA ASN A 350 13.80 -9.27 13.49
C ASN A 350 12.45 -8.74 13.96
N ALA A 351 11.36 -9.32 13.45
CA ALA A 351 10.01 -8.83 13.69
C ALA A 351 9.58 -8.94 15.17
N MET A 352 10.07 -9.95 15.89
CA MET A 352 9.70 -10.18 17.29
C MET A 352 10.53 -9.34 18.27
N THR A 353 11.79 -9.02 17.94
CA THR A 353 12.71 -8.34 18.88
C THR A 353 13.07 -6.92 18.50
N GLY A 354 12.91 -6.52 17.24
CA GLY A 354 13.38 -5.25 16.71
C GLY A 354 14.91 -5.19 16.53
N GLU A 355 15.62 -6.30 16.67
CA GLU A 355 17.05 -6.35 16.43
C GLU A 355 17.37 -6.24 14.94
N GLU A 356 18.38 -5.41 14.61
CA GLU A 356 18.82 -5.20 13.23
C GLU A 356 19.57 -6.43 12.73
N GLY A 357 19.14 -6.97 11.58
CA GLY A 357 19.84 -8.04 10.88
C GLY A 357 20.98 -7.50 10.02
N TRP A 358 20.69 -6.50 9.19
CA TRP A 358 21.68 -5.82 8.36
C TRP A 358 21.15 -4.45 7.88
N THR A 359 22.08 -3.59 7.47
CA THR A 359 21.82 -2.29 6.84
C THR A 359 22.67 -2.12 5.59
N LEU A 360 22.03 -1.71 4.48
CA LEU A 360 22.67 -1.29 3.23
C LEU A 360 22.42 0.20 3.02
N SER A 361 23.46 1.03 3.15
CA SER A 361 23.37 2.49 2.98
C SER A 361 23.67 2.91 1.55
N VAL A 362 22.66 3.33 0.81
CA VAL A 362 22.77 3.81 -0.59
C VAL A 362 22.76 5.33 -0.64
N GLY A 363 23.72 5.92 -1.36
CA GLY A 363 23.80 7.38 -1.52
C GLY A 363 22.62 7.94 -2.31
N VAL A 364 21.99 9.00 -1.77
CA VAL A 364 20.89 9.73 -2.43
C VAL A 364 21.01 11.24 -2.19
N THR A 365 20.44 12.04 -3.07
CA THR A 365 20.51 13.51 -2.96
C THR A 365 19.26 14.19 -3.51
N LYS A 366 18.82 15.29 -2.88
CA LYS A 366 17.68 16.09 -3.38
C LYS A 366 17.94 16.70 -4.75
N GLY A 367 19.13 17.23 -5.00
CA GLY A 367 19.40 18.00 -6.20
C GLY A 367 18.39 19.13 -6.40
N ASP A 368 18.19 19.53 -7.66
CA ASP A 368 17.32 20.67 -8.02
C ASP A 368 15.86 20.28 -8.31
N SER A 369 15.52 18.99 -8.26
CA SER A 369 14.15 18.54 -8.54
C SER A 369 13.31 18.40 -7.27
N SER A 370 11.98 18.48 -7.43
CA SER A 370 11.01 18.28 -6.34
C SER A 370 10.82 16.79 -5.95
N ALA A 371 11.44 15.87 -6.70
CA ALA A 371 11.36 14.44 -6.38
C ALA A 371 12.01 14.11 -5.04
N ILE A 372 11.36 13.27 -4.26
CA ILE A 372 11.83 12.82 -2.94
C ILE A 372 12.90 11.75 -3.15
N PRO A 373 14.11 11.93 -2.60
CA PRO A 373 15.16 10.92 -2.70
C PRO A 373 14.94 9.74 -1.78
N GLY A 374 15.45 8.58 -2.16
CA GLY A 374 15.33 7.34 -1.40
C GLY A 374 14.10 6.52 -1.76
N ALA A 375 13.58 5.75 -0.84
CA ALA A 375 12.51 4.78 -1.09
C ALA A 375 11.12 5.37 -0.81
N MET A 376 10.40 5.72 -1.87
CA MET A 376 8.96 5.99 -1.84
C MET A 376 8.15 4.72 -2.16
N ALA A 377 8.78 3.80 -2.87
CA ALA A 377 8.24 2.52 -3.31
C ALA A 377 8.44 1.44 -2.24
N SER A 378 7.42 0.62 -2.00
CA SER A 378 7.51 -0.55 -1.13
C SER A 378 8.18 -1.71 -1.87
N PRO A 379 9.00 -2.54 -1.22
CA PRO A 379 9.77 -3.59 -1.90
C PRO A 379 8.89 -4.75 -2.39
N VAL A 380 9.44 -5.54 -3.29
CA VAL A 380 9.07 -6.94 -3.51
C VAL A 380 9.97 -7.81 -2.63
N LEU A 381 9.39 -8.71 -1.89
CA LEU A 381 10.11 -9.82 -1.27
C LEU A 381 9.90 -11.05 -2.16
N GLY A 382 10.99 -11.53 -2.76
CA GLY A 382 10.93 -12.55 -3.80
C GLY A 382 10.43 -13.90 -3.31
N GLU A 383 9.88 -14.65 -4.24
CA GLU A 383 9.46 -16.06 -4.09
C GLU A 383 10.03 -16.87 -5.26
N GLY A 384 9.84 -18.17 -5.26
CA GLY A 384 10.29 -19.04 -6.34
C GLY A 384 11.79 -18.94 -6.62
N ASN A 385 12.19 -18.68 -7.87
CA ASN A 385 13.62 -18.61 -8.23
C ASN A 385 14.34 -17.34 -7.73
N ILE A 386 13.60 -16.37 -7.17
CA ILE A 386 14.15 -15.15 -6.56
C ILE A 386 13.81 -15.04 -5.07
N ASP A 387 13.51 -16.14 -4.40
CA ASP A 387 13.18 -16.21 -2.97
C ASP A 387 14.24 -15.58 -2.05
N HIS A 388 15.51 -15.63 -2.47
CA HIS A 388 16.65 -15.02 -1.78
C HIS A 388 16.76 -13.50 -1.95
N LEU A 389 15.90 -12.84 -2.76
CA LEU A 389 16.02 -11.43 -3.09
C LEU A 389 14.93 -10.57 -2.43
N ALA A 390 15.32 -9.41 -1.91
CA ALA A 390 14.47 -8.27 -1.63
C ALA A 390 14.74 -7.17 -2.66
N ILE A 391 13.70 -6.73 -3.40
CA ILE A 391 13.87 -5.83 -4.54
C ILE A 391 13.27 -4.47 -4.19
N PHE A 392 14.14 -3.49 -4.04
CA PHE A 392 13.80 -2.11 -3.70
C PHE A 392 13.87 -1.22 -4.92
N THR A 393 13.13 -0.13 -4.89
CA THR A 393 13.21 0.91 -5.90
C THR A 393 13.50 2.25 -5.24
N LEU A 394 14.57 2.89 -5.67
CA LEU A 394 15.10 4.12 -5.10
C LEU A 394 15.10 5.24 -6.12
N SER A 395 14.93 6.47 -5.65
CA SER A 395 14.97 7.69 -6.44
C SER A 395 16.13 8.59 -6.07
N LYS A 396 16.65 9.34 -7.05
CA LYS A 396 17.69 10.37 -6.85
C LYS A 396 18.99 9.82 -6.28
N LEU A 397 19.52 8.80 -6.93
CA LEU A 397 20.77 8.17 -6.56
C LEU A 397 21.97 9.11 -6.69
N SER A 398 22.92 8.95 -5.81
CA SER A 398 24.17 9.71 -5.74
C SER A 398 25.34 8.77 -5.44
N SER A 399 26.52 9.14 -5.90
CA SER A 399 27.73 8.37 -5.60
C SER A 399 28.19 8.51 -4.14
N GLU A 400 27.70 9.55 -3.44
CA GLU A 400 28.07 9.83 -2.04
C GLU A 400 26.96 10.57 -1.28
N PRO A 401 26.82 10.41 0.06
CA PRO A 401 27.50 9.41 0.90
C PRO A 401 26.87 8.02 0.73
N GLY A 402 27.52 7.01 1.28
CA GLY A 402 27.09 5.60 1.19
C GLY A 402 27.72 4.88 0.00
N ILE A 403 27.18 3.70 -0.32
CA ILE A 403 27.63 2.99 -1.52
C ILE A 403 26.93 3.52 -2.78
N SER A 404 27.66 3.49 -3.89
CA SER A 404 27.07 3.72 -5.21
C SER A 404 26.63 2.38 -5.77
N VAL A 405 25.30 2.19 -5.90
CA VAL A 405 24.75 0.95 -6.49
C VAL A 405 24.66 1.04 -8.02
N THR A 406 24.72 2.26 -8.55
CA THR A 406 24.79 2.57 -9.98
C THR A 406 25.43 3.95 -10.14
N ALA A 407 25.77 4.36 -11.35
CA ALA A 407 26.08 5.76 -11.63
C ALA A 407 24.93 6.66 -11.15
N GLU A 408 25.17 7.97 -10.98
CA GLU A 408 24.09 8.92 -10.68
C GLU A 408 22.93 8.72 -11.64
N ALA A 409 21.77 8.37 -11.09
CA ALA A 409 20.57 8.07 -11.86
C ALA A 409 19.32 8.68 -11.19
N PRO A 410 18.33 9.09 -11.98
CA PRO A 410 17.08 9.60 -11.41
C PRO A 410 16.32 8.55 -10.59
N GLY A 411 16.46 7.27 -10.94
CA GLY A 411 15.92 6.14 -10.19
C GLY A 411 16.68 4.85 -10.49
N ALA A 412 16.54 3.86 -9.62
CA ALA A 412 17.05 2.50 -9.87
C ALA A 412 16.24 1.45 -9.12
N VAL A 413 16.18 0.25 -9.73
CA VAL A 413 15.77 -0.98 -9.05
C VAL A 413 17.02 -1.64 -8.49
N VAL A 414 16.99 -2.06 -7.23
CA VAL A 414 18.12 -2.63 -6.49
C VAL A 414 17.66 -3.94 -5.85
N ALA A 415 18.22 -5.05 -6.30
CA ALA A 415 17.99 -6.35 -5.68
C ALA A 415 19.07 -6.64 -4.65
N VAL A 416 18.65 -6.97 -3.46
CA VAL A 416 19.49 -7.22 -2.28
C VAL A 416 19.25 -8.63 -1.81
N ASN A 417 20.31 -9.35 -1.50
CA ASN A 417 20.20 -10.65 -0.86
C ASN A 417 19.58 -10.53 0.54
N LYS A 418 18.49 -11.24 0.79
CA LYS A 418 17.71 -11.14 2.03
C LYS A 418 18.56 -11.51 3.27
N GLN A 419 19.48 -12.45 3.16
CA GLN A 419 20.27 -12.92 4.31
C GLN A 419 21.47 -12.03 4.59
N THR A 420 22.16 -11.56 3.55
CA THR A 420 23.45 -10.87 3.70
C THR A 420 23.38 -9.36 3.60
N GLY A 421 22.30 -8.81 3.01
CA GLY A 421 22.21 -7.38 2.70
C GLY A 421 23.10 -6.94 1.53
N THR A 422 23.69 -7.86 0.78
CA THR A 422 24.55 -7.55 -0.37
C THR A 422 23.72 -7.30 -1.63
N VAL A 423 24.17 -6.35 -2.45
CA VAL A 423 23.55 -6.09 -3.76
C VAL A 423 23.88 -7.22 -4.72
N GLU A 424 22.85 -7.84 -5.30
CA GLU A 424 22.98 -8.89 -6.31
C GLU A 424 22.97 -8.30 -7.73
N TRP A 425 22.00 -7.39 -7.99
CA TRP A 425 21.91 -6.67 -9.25
C TRP A 425 21.25 -5.31 -9.10
N THR A 426 21.47 -4.44 -10.07
CA THR A 426 20.83 -3.13 -10.16
C THR A 426 20.40 -2.84 -11.60
N TYR A 427 19.33 -2.06 -11.75
CA TYR A 427 18.88 -1.53 -13.03
C TYR A 427 18.57 -0.04 -12.91
N ALA A 428 19.26 0.80 -13.68
CA ALA A 428 19.03 2.25 -13.70
C ALA A 428 17.76 2.60 -14.50
N LEU A 429 16.91 3.46 -13.94
CA LEU A 429 15.69 3.96 -14.57
C LEU A 429 15.95 5.31 -15.25
N ASN A 430 15.14 5.65 -16.25
CA ASN A 430 15.25 6.91 -17.00
C ASN A 430 14.66 8.11 -16.24
N ALA A 431 13.75 7.86 -15.29
CA ALA A 431 13.15 8.87 -14.43
C ALA A 431 13.12 8.41 -12.98
N TYR A 432 12.85 9.34 -12.05
CA TYR A 432 12.56 8.96 -10.66
C TYR A 432 11.24 8.16 -10.59
N THR A 433 11.03 7.47 -9.48
CA THR A 433 9.81 6.67 -9.32
C THR A 433 9.33 6.61 -7.88
N TYR A 434 8.01 6.62 -7.72
CA TYR A 434 7.30 6.33 -6.48
C TYR A 434 6.49 5.04 -6.58
N SER A 435 6.38 4.51 -7.79
CA SER A 435 5.68 3.27 -8.08
C SER A 435 6.41 2.06 -7.51
N SER A 436 5.73 1.24 -6.74
CA SER A 436 6.28 0.00 -6.20
C SER A 436 6.43 -1.06 -7.29
N PRO A 437 7.54 -1.82 -7.31
CA PRO A 437 7.73 -2.92 -8.25
C PRO A 437 6.74 -4.06 -7.97
N VAL A 438 6.46 -4.86 -8.99
CA VAL A 438 5.66 -6.08 -8.87
C VAL A 438 6.44 -7.24 -9.47
N ALA A 439 6.49 -8.37 -8.75
CA ALA A 439 6.98 -9.63 -9.28
C ALA A 439 5.81 -10.48 -9.79
N VAL A 440 5.99 -11.07 -10.95
CA VAL A 440 5.06 -12.06 -11.52
C VAL A 440 5.80 -13.37 -11.73
N TYR A 441 5.13 -14.48 -11.45
CA TYR A 441 5.74 -15.81 -11.44
C TYR A 441 5.00 -16.76 -12.36
N THR A 442 5.76 -17.61 -13.05
CA THR A 442 5.19 -18.81 -13.69
C THR A 442 4.84 -19.87 -12.64
N GLU A 443 4.09 -20.89 -13.05
CA GLU A 443 3.81 -22.05 -12.18
C GLU A 443 5.08 -22.76 -11.68
N ASN A 444 6.18 -22.67 -12.44
CA ASN A 444 7.48 -23.22 -12.08
C ASN A 444 8.34 -22.27 -11.20
N GLY A 445 7.79 -21.12 -10.80
CA GLY A 445 8.48 -20.14 -9.95
C GLY A 445 9.48 -19.24 -10.66
N GLU A 446 9.51 -19.20 -12.02
CA GLU A 446 10.35 -18.25 -12.74
C GLU A 446 9.76 -16.84 -12.67
N ALA A 447 10.59 -15.84 -12.38
CA ALA A 447 10.14 -14.49 -12.06
C ALA A 447 10.46 -13.46 -13.15
N ARG A 448 9.54 -12.49 -13.33
CA ARG A 448 9.80 -11.18 -13.94
C ARG A 448 9.46 -10.08 -12.96
N ILE A 449 10.22 -8.98 -13.03
CA ILE A 449 9.95 -7.76 -12.26
C ILE A 449 9.39 -6.71 -13.20
N ILE A 450 8.25 -6.14 -12.81
CA ILE A 450 7.62 -5.01 -13.50
C ILE A 450 7.90 -3.76 -12.65
N GLN A 451 8.50 -2.74 -13.27
CA GLN A 451 8.77 -1.45 -12.64
C GLN A 451 8.24 -0.32 -13.52
N CYS A 452 7.55 0.64 -12.92
CA CYS A 452 7.12 1.87 -13.60
C CYS A 452 7.97 3.06 -13.15
N ASP A 453 8.13 4.07 -14.00
CA ASP A 453 8.74 5.35 -13.64
C ASP A 453 7.83 6.54 -13.89
N ASN A 454 8.23 7.71 -13.39
CA ASN A 454 7.41 8.92 -13.44
C ASN A 454 7.23 9.49 -14.86
N ASP A 455 8.01 9.05 -15.83
CA ASP A 455 7.82 9.43 -17.23
C ASP A 455 6.83 8.52 -17.97
N GLY A 456 6.23 7.53 -17.29
CA GLY A 456 5.29 6.58 -17.90
C GLY A 456 5.96 5.42 -18.62
N ASN A 457 7.24 5.13 -18.34
CA ASN A 457 7.87 3.90 -18.80
C ASN A 457 7.52 2.75 -17.85
N ILE A 458 7.24 1.60 -18.43
CA ILE A 458 6.99 0.33 -17.74
C ILE A 458 8.06 -0.64 -18.21
N TYR A 459 8.92 -1.05 -17.30
CA TYR A 459 10.03 -1.96 -17.56
C TYR A 459 9.65 -3.36 -17.15
N LEU A 460 9.96 -4.34 -17.98
CA LEU A 460 9.92 -5.76 -17.67
C LEU A 460 11.37 -6.23 -17.53
N LEU A 461 11.77 -6.63 -16.33
CA LEU A 461 13.12 -7.06 -16.02
C LEU A 461 13.14 -8.56 -15.72
N ASP A 462 14.25 -9.20 -16.02
CA ASP A 462 14.52 -10.57 -15.58
C ASP A 462 14.71 -10.58 -14.04
N GLY A 463 13.98 -11.44 -13.34
CA GLY A 463 13.97 -11.44 -11.88
C GLY A 463 15.33 -11.79 -11.26
N LEU A 464 16.07 -12.73 -11.87
CA LEU A 464 17.36 -13.18 -11.35
C LEU A 464 18.52 -12.22 -11.65
N THR A 465 18.49 -11.56 -12.79
CA THR A 465 19.65 -10.81 -13.30
C THR A 465 19.43 -9.31 -13.37
N GLY A 466 18.19 -8.83 -13.23
CA GLY A 466 17.84 -7.43 -13.44
C GLY A 466 17.95 -6.96 -14.91
N SER A 467 18.25 -7.86 -15.85
CA SER A 467 18.39 -7.50 -17.25
C SER A 467 17.06 -7.06 -17.86
N LEU A 468 17.10 -6.01 -18.67
CA LEU A 468 15.91 -5.54 -19.40
C LEU A 468 15.42 -6.58 -20.41
N VAL A 469 14.16 -6.98 -20.28
CA VAL A 469 13.46 -7.87 -21.21
C VAL A 469 12.67 -7.05 -22.22
N SER A 470 11.87 -6.10 -21.74
CA SER A 470 11.01 -5.27 -22.58
C SER A 470 10.66 -3.95 -21.89
N THR A 471 10.28 -2.95 -22.67
CA THR A 471 9.76 -1.68 -22.17
C THR A 471 8.48 -1.31 -22.91
N LEU A 472 7.48 -0.86 -22.17
CA LEU A 472 6.26 -0.26 -22.70
C LEU A 472 6.18 1.21 -22.24
N LYS A 473 5.88 2.13 -23.17
CA LYS A 473 5.64 3.54 -22.85
C LYS A 473 4.15 3.83 -22.91
N VAL A 474 3.61 4.44 -21.85
CA VAL A 474 2.23 4.94 -21.80
C VAL A 474 2.20 6.45 -21.64
N GLU A 475 1.06 7.07 -21.91
CA GLU A 475 0.87 8.51 -21.73
C GLU A 475 0.53 8.83 -20.26
N GLY A 476 1.12 9.90 -19.74
CA GLY A 476 0.98 10.35 -18.34
C GLY A 476 2.10 9.84 -17.44
N ASN A 477 2.17 10.43 -16.25
CA ASN A 477 3.16 10.09 -15.22
C ASN A 477 2.65 8.93 -14.37
N ILE A 478 3.49 7.93 -14.10
CA ILE A 478 3.12 6.84 -13.21
C ILE A 478 3.73 7.09 -11.83
N GLU A 479 2.90 7.59 -10.90
CA GLU A 479 3.23 7.69 -9.48
C GLU A 479 2.59 6.56 -8.69
N GLY A 480 1.41 6.11 -9.10
CA GLY A 480 0.70 4.97 -8.52
C GLY A 480 1.42 3.64 -8.74
N SER A 481 1.12 2.66 -7.92
CA SER A 481 1.68 1.30 -8.04
C SER A 481 0.77 0.41 -8.88
N PRO A 482 1.32 -0.47 -9.74
CA PRO A 482 0.50 -1.43 -10.46
C PRO A 482 -0.01 -2.56 -9.57
N ALA A 483 -1.09 -3.22 -10.01
CA ALA A 483 -1.52 -4.51 -9.52
C ALA A 483 -1.64 -5.49 -10.69
N VAL A 484 -1.34 -6.75 -10.44
CA VAL A 484 -1.35 -7.80 -11.47
C VAL A 484 -2.27 -8.94 -11.04
N TYR A 485 -3.08 -9.42 -11.96
CA TYR A 485 -3.82 -10.66 -11.80
C TYR A 485 -3.51 -11.57 -12.98
N MET A 486 -2.79 -12.67 -12.73
CA MET A 486 -2.29 -13.56 -13.79
C MET A 486 -1.55 -12.78 -14.89
N ASP A 487 -2.04 -12.82 -16.14
CA ASP A 487 -1.41 -12.17 -17.30
C ASP A 487 -1.83 -10.71 -17.52
N THR A 488 -2.56 -10.09 -16.59
CA THR A 488 -3.07 -8.71 -16.77
C THR A 488 -2.64 -7.80 -15.64
N MET A 489 -1.95 -6.72 -15.98
CA MET A 489 -1.56 -5.63 -15.10
C MET A 489 -2.53 -4.45 -15.25
N VAL A 490 -2.83 -3.78 -14.14
CA VAL A 490 -3.55 -2.49 -14.17
C VAL A 490 -2.72 -1.43 -13.46
N VAL A 491 -2.63 -0.26 -14.07
CA VAL A 491 -1.93 0.91 -13.50
C VAL A 491 -2.62 2.20 -13.92
N GLY A 492 -2.63 3.19 -13.02
CA GLY A 492 -3.14 4.53 -13.31
C GLY A 492 -2.04 5.56 -13.47
N THR A 493 -2.33 6.60 -14.25
CA THR A 493 -1.42 7.73 -14.48
C THR A 493 -1.98 9.03 -13.93
N THR A 494 -1.12 10.00 -13.71
CA THR A 494 -1.47 11.38 -13.45
C THR A 494 -0.91 12.29 -14.54
N GLY A 495 -1.65 13.36 -14.89
CA GLY A 495 -1.20 14.30 -15.90
C GLY A 495 -2.12 15.51 -15.96
N LYS A 496 -1.56 16.68 -16.23
CA LYS A 496 -2.30 17.96 -16.15
C LYS A 496 -3.49 18.05 -17.12
N ASN A 497 -3.40 17.40 -18.28
CA ASN A 497 -4.43 17.49 -19.33
C ASN A 497 -5.11 16.14 -19.60
N THR A 498 -4.42 15.04 -19.35
CA THR A 498 -4.90 13.69 -19.61
C THR A 498 -4.32 12.74 -18.57
N SER A 499 -5.18 11.97 -17.94
CA SER A 499 -4.83 10.91 -17.00
C SER A 499 -5.59 9.67 -17.40
N TYR A 500 -4.92 8.54 -17.35
CA TYR A 500 -5.49 7.29 -17.83
C TYR A 500 -5.32 6.16 -16.81
N ILE A 501 -6.19 5.17 -16.94
CA ILE A 501 -6.09 3.86 -16.31
C ILE A 501 -5.88 2.85 -17.43
N TYR A 502 -4.80 2.11 -17.36
CA TYR A 502 -4.40 1.14 -18.36
C TYR A 502 -4.55 -0.28 -17.87
N GLY A 503 -5.19 -1.14 -18.68
CA GLY A 503 -5.04 -2.58 -18.60
C GLY A 503 -3.98 -3.03 -19.59
N ILE A 504 -3.00 -3.79 -19.12
CA ILE A 504 -1.82 -4.19 -19.89
C ILE A 504 -1.70 -5.71 -19.85
N THR A 505 -1.60 -6.31 -21.01
CA THR A 505 -1.36 -7.75 -21.14
C THR A 505 0.14 -8.04 -21.08
N LEU A 506 0.51 -8.99 -20.26
CA LEU A 506 1.84 -9.61 -20.16
C LEU A 506 1.89 -10.78 -21.19
N GLN A 507 2.89 -10.76 -22.10
CA GLN A 507 2.95 -11.68 -23.24
C GLN A 507 4.22 -12.51 -23.24
#